data_34c41497d040c35b554f914135e86757
#
_entry.id   34c41497d040c35b554f914135e86757
#
_cell.length_a   1.000
_cell.length_b   1.000
_cell.length_c   1.000
_cell.angle_alpha   90.00
_cell.angle_beta   90.00
_cell.angle_gamma   90.00
#
_symmetry.space_group_name_H-M   'P 1'
#
loop_
_entity.id
_entity.type
_entity.pdbx_description
1 polymer ?
#
loop_
_entity_poly.entity_id
_entity_poly.type
_entity_poly.pdbx_seq_one_letter_code
_entity_poly.pdbx_strand_id
1 'polypeptide(L)'
;MKRLKYVAQGEHSECALACITMLLNYYGNQSTLVELREKYGVPKGGLTIKNIRTVFDEYGFDVSTFKSSFSNYLDLPTPVISYWNNQHFVVIEKIKKKKVLILDPASNKRWIDISEFKKNFSNILIYAHKKKTKKEGKRKQFFLKSFIFTKFKRYFFSLIILSFVSQLLLLLIPIATKYSIDNIRSFQEIQSSPDSCVKCYTMFLPFLLIKIDVFS
;
A
#
# COMPACT_ATOMS: atom_id res chain seq x y z
N MET A 1 -11.52 -14.74 28.20
CA MET A 1 -11.38 -13.34 27.73
C MET A 1 -10.27 -13.28 26.68
N LYS A 2 -10.56 -12.70 25.53
CA LYS A 2 -9.58 -12.51 24.44
C LYS A 2 -8.48 -11.54 24.93
N ARG A 3 -7.20 -11.87 24.74
CA ARG A 3 -6.08 -10.98 25.12
C ARG A 3 -5.76 -10.06 23.97
N LEU A 4 -5.42 -8.80 24.29
CA LEU A 4 -4.88 -7.86 23.31
C LEU A 4 -3.46 -8.26 22.90
N LYS A 5 -3.23 -8.28 21.58
CA LYS A 5 -1.89 -8.44 21.03
C LYS A 5 -1.22 -7.06 21.02
N TYR A 6 -0.07 -6.94 21.66
CA TYR A 6 0.71 -5.72 21.68
C TYR A 6 1.25 -5.38 20.28
N VAL A 7 1.17 -4.10 19.91
CA VAL A 7 1.74 -3.54 18.67
C VAL A 7 2.58 -2.33 19.07
N ALA A 8 3.88 -2.38 18.79
CA ALA A 8 4.77 -1.25 18.97
C ALA A 8 4.57 -0.23 17.83
N GLN A 9 4.74 1.07 18.14
CA GLN A 9 4.84 2.11 17.12
C GLN A 9 6.23 2.06 16.47
N GLY A 10 6.32 2.41 15.18
CA GLY A 10 7.59 2.57 14.48
C GLY A 10 8.15 3.98 14.65
N GLU A 11 7.26 4.99 14.63
CA GLU A 11 7.58 6.40 14.78
C GLU A 11 6.77 7.04 15.90
N HIS A 12 7.27 8.15 16.45
CA HIS A 12 6.64 8.84 17.58
C HIS A 12 5.20 9.27 17.31
N SER A 13 4.89 9.64 16.08
CA SER A 13 3.55 10.08 15.64
C SER A 13 2.52 8.95 15.47
N GLU A 14 2.93 7.67 15.57
CA GLU A 14 2.10 6.50 15.26
C GLU A 14 1.36 5.90 16.46
N CYS A 15 1.50 6.45 17.65
CA CYS A 15 0.90 5.91 18.87
C CYS A 15 -0.60 5.62 18.73
N ALA A 16 -1.36 6.55 18.15
CA ALA A 16 -2.79 6.37 17.92
C ALA A 16 -3.07 5.24 16.92
N LEU A 17 -2.29 5.14 15.85
CA LEU A 17 -2.47 4.11 14.81
C LEU A 17 -2.17 2.71 15.37
N ALA A 18 -1.12 2.59 16.19
CA ALA A 18 -0.80 1.34 16.91
C ALA A 18 -1.93 0.95 17.88
N CYS A 19 -2.50 1.92 18.62
CA CYS A 19 -3.66 1.68 19.48
C CYS A 19 -4.88 1.18 18.69
N ILE A 20 -5.16 1.80 17.54
CA ILE A 20 -6.24 1.36 16.65
C ILE A 20 -5.99 -0.07 16.17
N THR A 21 -4.78 -0.38 15.72
CA THR A 21 -4.38 -1.73 15.27
C THR A 21 -4.63 -2.77 16.35
N MET A 22 -4.22 -2.48 17.60
CA MET A 22 -4.46 -3.38 18.74
C MET A 22 -5.94 -3.65 18.97
N LEU A 23 -6.79 -2.62 18.91
CA LEU A 23 -8.24 -2.75 19.12
C LEU A 23 -8.93 -3.45 17.94
N LEU A 24 -8.58 -3.12 16.70
CA LEU A 24 -9.12 -3.81 15.52
C LEU A 24 -8.84 -5.30 15.57
N ASN A 25 -7.61 -5.69 15.91
CA ASN A 25 -7.22 -7.10 16.07
C ASN A 25 -7.96 -7.79 17.24
N TYR A 26 -8.18 -7.06 18.33
CA TYR A 26 -8.99 -7.57 19.44
C TYR A 26 -10.43 -7.89 19.02
N TYR A 27 -11.04 -7.05 18.18
CA TYR A 27 -12.38 -7.25 17.65
C TYR A 27 -12.46 -8.23 16.47
N GLY A 28 -11.31 -8.76 16.01
CA GLY A 28 -11.23 -9.81 14.99
C GLY A 28 -10.97 -9.32 13.58
N ASN A 29 -10.61 -8.04 13.39
CA ASN A 29 -10.09 -7.56 12.13
C ASN A 29 -8.57 -7.81 12.09
N GLN A 30 -8.12 -8.61 11.13
CA GLN A 30 -6.69 -8.86 10.93
C GLN A 30 -6.06 -7.65 10.23
N SER A 31 -5.65 -6.65 11.01
CA SER A 31 -5.02 -5.43 10.49
C SER A 31 -3.60 -5.31 11.01
N THR A 32 -2.69 -4.84 10.18
CA THR A 32 -1.31 -4.53 10.56
C THR A 32 -1.10 -3.02 10.66
N LEU A 33 -0.11 -2.59 11.45
CA LEU A 33 0.25 -1.18 11.56
C LEU A 33 0.70 -0.61 10.21
N VAL A 34 1.42 -1.42 9.41
CA VAL A 34 1.90 -1.03 8.08
C VAL A 34 0.74 -0.75 7.13
N GLU A 35 -0.24 -1.64 7.06
CA GLU A 35 -1.45 -1.43 6.23
C GLU A 35 -2.21 -0.16 6.62
N LEU A 36 -2.35 0.11 7.93
CA LEU A 36 -3.04 1.31 8.37
C LEU A 36 -2.23 2.58 8.07
N ARG A 37 -0.90 2.52 8.20
CA ARG A 37 0.01 3.60 7.83
C ARG A 37 -0.09 3.95 6.36
N GLU A 38 -0.03 2.95 5.47
CA GLU A 38 -0.15 3.14 4.02
C GLU A 38 -1.51 3.69 3.62
N LYS A 39 -2.57 3.25 4.29
CA LYS A 39 -3.93 3.64 3.94
C LYS A 39 -4.30 5.05 4.41
N TYR A 40 -3.93 5.42 5.64
CA TYR A 40 -4.39 6.66 6.27
C TYR A 40 -3.31 7.74 6.36
N GLY A 41 -2.05 7.35 6.17
CA GLY A 41 -0.92 8.22 6.45
C GLY A 41 -0.78 8.55 7.94
N VAL A 42 0.32 9.17 8.31
CA VAL A 42 0.53 9.68 9.68
C VAL A 42 1.03 11.12 9.59
N PRO A 43 0.21 12.11 9.98
CA PRO A 43 0.67 13.49 10.08
C PRO A 43 1.81 13.62 11.09
N LYS A 44 2.73 14.54 10.88
CA LYS A 44 3.88 14.78 11.79
C LYS A 44 3.46 15.01 13.25
N GLY A 45 2.29 15.58 13.48
CA GLY A 45 1.71 15.79 14.83
C GLY A 45 0.89 14.61 15.35
N GLY A 46 0.90 13.45 14.70
CA GLY A 46 0.06 12.30 15.03
C GLY A 46 -1.40 12.43 14.58
N LEU A 47 -2.20 11.40 14.89
CA LEU A 47 -3.61 11.37 14.55
C LEU A 47 -4.45 12.14 15.57
N THR A 48 -5.41 12.92 15.08
CA THR A 48 -6.44 13.55 15.91
C THR A 48 -7.54 12.56 16.29
N ILE A 49 -8.34 12.89 17.31
CA ILE A 49 -9.52 12.09 17.69
C ILE A 49 -10.49 11.93 16.51
N LYS A 50 -10.62 12.97 15.65
CA LYS A 50 -11.43 12.92 14.43
C LYS A 50 -10.89 11.83 13.46
N ASN A 51 -9.59 11.78 13.24
CA ASN A 51 -8.96 10.77 12.39
C ASN A 51 -9.16 9.36 12.96
N ILE A 52 -8.99 9.18 14.29
CA ILE A 52 -9.24 7.91 14.98
C ILE A 52 -10.67 7.44 14.73
N ARG A 53 -11.65 8.34 14.85
CA ARG A 53 -13.06 8.03 14.57
C ARG A 53 -13.27 7.60 13.14
N THR A 54 -12.70 8.31 12.15
CA THR A 54 -12.81 7.97 10.73
C THR A 54 -12.26 6.58 10.44
N VAL A 55 -11.09 6.25 11.01
CA VAL A 55 -10.50 4.91 10.82
C VAL A 55 -11.44 3.82 11.37
N PHE A 56 -11.91 3.95 12.60
CA PHE A 56 -12.83 2.97 13.19
C PHE A 56 -14.16 2.86 12.43
N ASP A 57 -14.68 3.99 11.93
CA ASP A 57 -15.94 4.03 11.17
C ASP A 57 -15.84 3.18 9.89
N GLU A 58 -14.75 3.25 9.17
CA GLU A 58 -14.50 2.43 7.97
C GLU A 58 -14.43 0.93 8.28
N TYR A 59 -13.99 0.56 9.49
CA TYR A 59 -13.98 -0.84 9.95
C TYR A 59 -15.31 -1.27 10.58
N GLY A 60 -16.36 -0.40 10.56
CA GLY A 60 -17.70 -0.69 11.05
C GLY A 60 -17.82 -0.62 12.57
N PHE A 61 -17.04 0.26 13.19
CA PHE A 61 -17.14 0.58 14.61
C PHE A 61 -17.61 2.01 14.78
N ASP A 62 -18.45 2.24 15.78
CA ASP A 62 -18.74 3.56 16.29
C ASP A 62 -17.77 3.90 17.40
N VAL A 63 -17.41 5.17 17.49
CA VAL A 63 -16.46 5.68 18.48
C VAL A 63 -17.14 6.68 19.38
N SER A 64 -17.21 6.36 20.66
CA SER A 64 -17.63 7.26 21.71
C SER A 64 -16.40 7.87 22.41
N THR A 65 -16.32 9.19 22.40
CA THR A 65 -15.27 9.91 23.13
C THR A 65 -15.89 10.60 24.33
N PHE A 66 -15.37 10.35 25.51
CA PHE A 66 -15.89 10.96 26.72
C PHE A 66 -14.76 11.38 27.67
N LYS A 67 -15.05 12.42 28.43
CA LYS A 67 -14.21 12.81 29.56
C LYS A 67 -14.66 12.02 30.76
N SER A 68 -13.73 11.30 31.40
CA SER A 68 -14.01 10.56 32.63
C SER A 68 -13.21 11.14 33.75
N SER A 69 -13.90 11.41 34.87
CA SER A 69 -13.19 11.73 36.12
C SER A 69 -12.54 10.45 36.66
N PHE A 70 -11.42 10.61 37.35
CA PHE A 70 -10.71 9.49 37.94
C PHE A 70 -11.54 8.70 38.96
N SER A 71 -12.56 9.30 39.56
CA SER A 71 -13.39 8.67 40.59
C SER A 71 -14.05 7.35 40.12
N ASN A 72 -14.39 7.24 38.85
CA ASN A 72 -15.11 6.08 38.28
C ASN A 72 -14.24 5.19 37.40
N TYR A 73 -12.91 5.15 37.63
CA TYR A 73 -11.99 4.40 36.79
C TYR A 73 -12.25 2.89 36.74
N LEU A 74 -12.85 2.32 37.79
CA LEU A 74 -13.17 0.87 37.85
C LEU A 74 -14.27 0.47 36.89
N ASP A 75 -15.17 1.39 36.53
CA ASP A 75 -16.33 1.15 35.68
C ASP A 75 -16.05 1.46 34.21
N LEU A 76 -14.79 1.80 33.87
CA LEU A 76 -14.44 2.10 32.50
C LEU A 76 -14.58 0.87 31.60
N PRO A 77 -15.21 1.01 30.44
CA PRO A 77 -15.30 -0.05 29.46
C PRO A 77 -13.91 -0.40 28.92
N THR A 78 -13.48 -1.63 29.13
CA THR A 78 -12.17 -2.10 28.62
C THR A 78 -12.36 -3.17 27.55
N PRO A 79 -11.53 -3.19 26.50
CA PRO A 79 -10.40 -2.32 26.25
C PRO A 79 -10.80 -0.93 25.69
N VAL A 80 -10.03 0.10 26.05
CA VAL A 80 -10.29 1.49 25.67
C VAL A 80 -8.97 2.22 25.38
N ILE A 81 -8.96 3.13 24.40
CA ILE A 81 -7.83 4.01 24.16
C ILE A 81 -7.92 5.19 25.14
N SER A 82 -6.82 5.52 25.78
CA SER A 82 -6.70 6.64 26.69
C SER A 82 -5.67 7.64 26.18
N TYR A 83 -5.98 8.92 26.33
CA TYR A 83 -5.01 9.98 26.12
C TYR A 83 -4.12 10.10 27.36
N TRP A 84 -2.82 10.17 27.15
CA TRP A 84 -1.79 10.00 28.16
C TRP A 84 -0.82 11.17 28.15
N ASN A 85 -0.54 11.75 29.31
CA ASN A 85 0.35 12.91 29.45
C ASN A 85 0.05 14.07 28.49
N ASN A 86 -1.20 14.23 28.04
CA ASN A 86 -1.65 15.25 27.07
C ASN A 86 -0.92 15.26 25.72
N GLN A 87 -0.26 14.15 25.35
CA GLN A 87 0.50 14.09 24.09
C GLN A 87 0.57 12.69 23.46
N HIS A 88 0.10 11.66 24.15
CA HIS A 88 0.29 10.27 23.72
C HIS A 88 -0.99 9.45 23.84
N PHE A 89 -1.12 8.36 23.08
CA PHE A 89 -2.23 7.43 23.20
C PHE A 89 -1.75 6.06 23.65
N VAL A 90 -2.43 5.50 24.62
CA VAL A 90 -2.20 4.14 25.13
C VAL A 90 -3.50 3.35 25.17
N VAL A 91 -3.41 2.02 25.21
CA VAL A 91 -4.61 1.16 25.39
C VAL A 91 -4.66 0.66 26.82
N ILE A 92 -5.81 0.86 27.47
CA ILE A 92 -6.12 0.24 28.77
C ILE A 92 -6.79 -1.10 28.45
N GLU A 93 -6.12 -2.22 28.80
CA GLU A 93 -6.66 -3.57 28.60
C GLU A 93 -7.50 -4.04 29.78
N LYS A 94 -7.07 -3.78 30.99
CA LYS A 94 -7.72 -4.24 32.23
C LYS A 94 -7.50 -3.29 33.38
N ILE A 95 -8.49 -3.21 34.24
CA ILE A 95 -8.44 -2.41 35.46
C ILE A 95 -8.69 -3.33 36.65
N LYS A 96 -7.90 -3.18 37.70
CA LYS A 96 -8.05 -3.81 39.03
C LYS A 96 -8.04 -2.73 40.09
N LYS A 97 -8.48 -3.09 41.31
CA LYS A 97 -8.60 -2.11 42.42
C LYS A 97 -7.34 -1.28 42.69
N LYS A 98 -6.14 -1.84 42.46
CA LYS A 98 -4.87 -1.13 42.75
C LYS A 98 -3.94 -0.96 41.54
N LYS A 99 -4.25 -1.65 40.40
CA LYS A 99 -3.36 -1.67 39.25
C LYS A 99 -4.15 -1.61 37.93
N VAL A 100 -3.57 -0.99 36.91
CA VAL A 100 -4.10 -0.89 35.57
C VAL A 100 -3.11 -1.53 34.60
N LEU A 101 -3.62 -2.39 33.71
CA LEU A 101 -2.81 -2.97 32.64
C LEU A 101 -2.92 -2.08 31.42
N ILE A 102 -1.81 -1.46 31.06
CA ILE A 102 -1.69 -0.61 29.89
C ILE A 102 -0.82 -1.27 28.81
N LEU A 103 -1.15 -0.98 27.55
CA LEU A 103 -0.33 -1.26 26.39
C LEU A 103 0.08 0.09 25.81
N ASP A 104 1.33 0.42 26.03
CA ASP A 104 1.91 1.67 25.56
C ASP A 104 2.74 1.40 24.30
N PRO A 105 2.29 1.89 23.12
CA PRO A 105 2.98 1.64 21.85
C PRO A 105 4.44 2.10 21.81
N ALA A 106 4.81 3.10 22.64
CA ALA A 106 6.17 3.62 22.70
C ALA A 106 7.09 2.79 23.61
N SER A 107 6.54 1.97 24.50
CA SER A 107 7.35 1.20 25.44
C SER A 107 7.00 -0.29 25.42
N ASN A 108 5.98 -0.68 26.17
CA ASN A 108 5.58 -2.07 26.27
C ASN A 108 4.19 -2.25 26.93
N LYS A 109 3.82 -3.51 27.14
CA LYS A 109 2.66 -3.91 27.93
C LYS A 109 3.10 -4.07 29.40
N ARG A 110 2.52 -3.27 30.31
CA ARG A 110 2.88 -3.29 31.74
C ARG A 110 1.70 -3.03 32.66
N TRP A 111 1.80 -3.53 33.89
CA TRP A 111 0.96 -3.14 34.99
C TRP A 111 1.52 -1.90 35.66
N ILE A 112 0.69 -0.89 35.85
CA ILE A 112 1.02 0.33 36.59
C ILE A 112 0.14 0.45 37.84
N ASP A 113 0.63 1.12 38.82
CA ASP A 113 -0.15 1.39 40.01
C ASP A 113 -1.16 2.51 39.74
N ILE A 114 -2.26 2.50 40.51
CA ILE A 114 -3.33 3.46 40.33
C ILE A 114 -2.89 4.92 40.55
N SER A 115 -1.88 5.14 41.40
CA SER A 115 -1.27 6.46 41.62
C SER A 115 -0.54 6.98 40.37
N GLU A 116 0.23 6.11 39.70
CA GLU A 116 0.88 6.42 38.42
C GLU A 116 -0.14 6.65 37.33
N PHE A 117 -1.18 5.80 37.27
CA PHE A 117 -2.28 5.98 36.33
C PHE A 117 -2.95 7.35 36.51
N LYS A 118 -3.28 7.74 37.75
CA LYS A 118 -3.93 9.02 38.05
C LYS A 118 -3.07 10.23 37.64
N LYS A 119 -1.75 10.16 37.79
CA LYS A 119 -0.84 11.23 37.41
C LYS A 119 -0.78 11.47 35.90
N ASN A 120 -0.81 10.41 35.12
CA ASN A 120 -0.57 10.46 33.66
C ASN A 120 -1.85 10.46 32.84
N PHE A 121 -2.99 10.15 33.44
CA PHE A 121 -4.28 10.06 32.76
C PHE A 121 -4.84 11.46 32.40
N SER A 122 -5.04 11.72 31.12
CA SER A 122 -5.51 13.04 30.62
C SER A 122 -7.03 13.15 30.56
N ASN A 123 -7.78 12.33 31.26
CA ASN A 123 -9.25 12.33 31.36
C ASN A 123 -10.01 12.13 30.04
N ILE A 124 -9.35 11.78 28.95
CA ILE A 124 -9.96 11.52 27.64
C ILE A 124 -9.87 10.04 27.35
N LEU A 125 -11.02 9.45 27.05
CA LEU A 125 -11.18 8.06 26.67
C LEU A 125 -11.86 7.94 25.34
N ILE A 126 -11.39 7.00 24.52
CA ILE A 126 -11.93 6.71 23.18
C ILE A 126 -12.32 5.24 23.15
N TYR A 127 -13.59 4.98 23.23
CA TYR A 127 -14.17 3.64 23.24
C TYR A 127 -14.75 3.29 21.86
N ALA A 128 -14.27 2.22 21.27
CA ALA A 128 -14.77 1.70 20.02
C ALA A 128 -15.71 0.51 20.27
N HIS A 129 -16.89 0.52 19.69
CA HIS A 129 -17.87 -0.55 19.77
C HIS A 129 -18.42 -0.86 18.36
N LYS A 130 -18.76 -2.13 18.12
CA LYS A 130 -19.33 -2.51 16.84
C LYS A 130 -20.62 -1.73 16.58
N LYS A 131 -20.76 -1.17 15.40
CA LYS A 131 -22.02 -0.59 14.94
C LYS A 131 -23.10 -1.66 15.06
N LYS A 132 -24.23 -1.33 15.69
CA LYS A 132 -25.43 -2.16 15.65
C LYS A 132 -25.98 -2.07 14.22
N THR A 133 -25.45 -2.85 13.31
CA THR A 133 -25.94 -2.89 11.93
C THR A 133 -27.22 -3.69 11.87
N LYS A 134 -28.29 -3.05 11.45
CA LYS A 134 -29.36 -3.75 10.72
C LYS A 134 -28.71 -4.33 9.46
N LYS A 135 -28.67 -5.69 9.37
CA LYS A 135 -28.26 -6.52 8.23
C LYS A 135 -26.87 -6.20 7.64
N GLU A 136 -25.96 -7.14 7.83
CA GLU A 136 -24.69 -7.24 7.11
C GLU A 136 -24.91 -7.19 5.59
N GLY A 137 -24.79 -5.99 5.02
CA GLY A 137 -24.38 -5.90 3.63
C GLY A 137 -22.97 -6.49 3.57
N LYS A 138 -22.81 -7.57 2.81
CA LYS A 138 -21.53 -8.23 2.54
C LYS A 138 -20.45 -7.17 2.42
N ARG A 139 -19.53 -7.07 3.41
CA ARG A 139 -18.30 -6.35 3.27
C ARG A 139 -17.62 -6.90 2.03
N LYS A 140 -17.76 -6.20 0.91
CA LYS A 140 -16.82 -6.37 -0.18
C LYS A 140 -15.46 -6.08 0.45
N GLN A 141 -14.67 -7.12 0.65
CA GLN A 141 -13.24 -6.96 0.76
C GLN A 141 -12.84 -6.17 -0.48
N PHE A 142 -12.68 -4.88 -0.29
CA PHE A 142 -12.16 -3.99 -1.31
C PHE A 142 -10.67 -4.31 -1.37
N PHE A 143 -10.39 -5.49 -1.93
CA PHE A 143 -9.05 -5.86 -2.31
C PHE A 143 -8.57 -4.79 -3.28
N LEU A 144 -7.41 -4.22 -3.00
CA LEU A 144 -6.64 -3.36 -3.90
C LEU A 144 -6.62 -3.88 -5.36
N LYS A 145 -6.83 -5.18 -5.55
CA LYS A 145 -6.99 -5.83 -6.86
C LYS A 145 -8.04 -5.19 -7.77
N SER A 146 -9.17 -4.70 -7.25
CA SER A 146 -10.23 -4.18 -8.11
C SER A 146 -9.96 -2.74 -8.59
N PHE A 147 -9.30 -1.93 -7.77
CA PHE A 147 -9.09 -0.51 -8.10
C PHE A 147 -7.92 -0.30 -9.08
N ILE A 148 -6.84 -1.05 -8.92
CA ILE A 148 -5.68 -1.00 -9.81
C ILE A 148 -6.04 -1.63 -11.17
N PHE A 149 -6.78 -2.75 -11.18
CA PHE A 149 -7.08 -3.47 -12.42
C PHE A 149 -8.06 -2.74 -13.34
N THR A 150 -9.03 -1.97 -12.83
CA THR A 150 -10.04 -1.32 -13.68
C THR A 150 -9.57 -0.03 -14.33
N LYS A 151 -8.78 0.82 -13.63
CA LYS A 151 -8.25 2.06 -14.20
C LYS A 151 -7.02 1.85 -15.09
N PHE A 152 -6.18 0.85 -14.78
CA PHE A 152 -4.96 0.58 -15.53
C PHE A 152 -5.11 -0.48 -16.64
N LYS A 153 -6.26 -1.14 -16.78
CA LYS A 153 -6.48 -2.20 -17.76
C LYS A 153 -6.14 -1.77 -19.20
N ARG A 154 -6.50 -0.54 -19.57
CA ARG A 154 -6.22 0.01 -20.91
C ARG A 154 -4.72 0.24 -21.12
N TYR A 155 -4.02 0.81 -20.15
CA TYR A 155 -2.57 1.04 -20.23
C TYR A 155 -1.76 -0.24 -20.14
N PHE A 156 -2.19 -1.20 -19.33
CA PHE A 156 -1.54 -2.50 -19.21
C PHE A 156 -1.64 -3.30 -20.51
N PHE A 157 -2.79 -3.25 -21.17
CA PHE A 157 -2.99 -3.88 -22.48
C PHE A 157 -2.13 -3.21 -23.57
N SER A 158 -2.01 -1.89 -23.56
CA SER A 158 -1.14 -1.13 -24.46
C SER A 158 0.33 -1.48 -24.28
N LEU A 159 0.80 -1.64 -23.04
CA LEU A 159 2.18 -2.05 -22.75
C LEU A 159 2.48 -3.47 -23.23
N ILE A 160 1.55 -4.40 -23.07
CA ILE A 160 1.69 -5.77 -23.57
C ILE A 160 1.79 -5.77 -25.09
N ILE A 161 0.91 -5.03 -25.79
CA ILE A 161 0.95 -4.92 -27.26
C ILE A 161 2.27 -4.32 -27.72
N LEU A 162 2.73 -3.24 -27.07
CA LEU A 162 3.99 -2.59 -27.42
C LEU A 162 5.19 -3.53 -27.23
N SER A 163 5.20 -4.31 -26.13
CA SER A 163 6.23 -5.32 -25.88
C SER A 163 6.21 -6.42 -26.95
N PHE A 164 5.03 -6.87 -27.35
CA PHE A 164 4.88 -7.91 -28.40
C PHE A 164 5.36 -7.41 -29.77
N VAL A 165 5.01 -6.18 -30.13
CA VAL A 165 5.49 -5.54 -31.37
C VAL A 165 7.01 -5.41 -31.38
N SER A 166 7.59 -4.99 -30.27
CA SER A 166 9.05 -4.89 -30.13
C SER A 166 9.77 -6.24 -30.32
N GLN A 167 9.21 -7.33 -29.81
CA GLN A 167 9.75 -8.68 -29.99
C GLN A 167 9.66 -9.15 -31.43
N LEU A 168 8.54 -8.84 -32.13
CA LEU A 168 8.40 -9.16 -33.55
C LEU A 168 9.40 -8.40 -34.42
N LEU A 169 9.69 -7.14 -34.10
CA LEU A 169 10.70 -6.36 -34.81
C LEU A 169 12.10 -6.95 -34.63
N LEU A 170 12.43 -7.46 -33.42
CA LEU A 170 13.71 -8.13 -33.18
C LEU A 170 13.90 -9.41 -34.01
N LEU A 171 12.80 -10.10 -34.35
CA LEU A 171 12.88 -11.29 -35.23
C LEU A 171 13.19 -10.93 -36.69
N LEU A 172 12.98 -9.67 -37.12
CA LEU A 172 13.33 -9.23 -38.46
C LEU A 172 14.84 -9.05 -38.68
N ILE A 173 15.61 -8.83 -37.59
CA ILE A 173 17.06 -8.62 -37.69
C ILE A 173 17.78 -9.82 -38.33
N PRO A 174 17.59 -11.08 -37.88
CA PRO A 174 18.26 -12.22 -38.50
C PRO A 174 17.80 -12.47 -39.94
N ILE A 175 16.55 -12.12 -40.29
CA ILE A 175 16.05 -12.23 -41.66
C ILE A 175 16.74 -11.18 -42.55
N ALA A 176 16.84 -9.94 -42.07
CA ALA A 176 17.52 -8.88 -42.80
C ALA A 176 19.03 -9.16 -42.99
N THR A 177 19.69 -9.68 -41.97
CA THR A 177 21.10 -10.07 -42.06
C THR A 177 21.31 -11.23 -43.03
N LYS A 178 20.46 -12.24 -43.02
CA LYS A 178 20.50 -13.31 -44.00
C LYS A 178 20.36 -12.77 -45.43
N TYR A 179 19.35 -11.95 -45.68
CA TYR A 179 19.11 -11.34 -46.98
C TYR A 179 20.31 -10.48 -47.45
N SER A 180 20.93 -9.72 -46.55
CA SER A 180 22.12 -8.93 -46.85
C SER A 180 23.33 -9.79 -47.22
N ILE A 181 23.54 -10.91 -46.52
CA ILE A 181 24.63 -11.84 -46.78
C ILE A 181 24.41 -12.59 -48.13
N ASP A 182 23.20 -13.01 -48.42
CA ASP A 182 22.88 -13.71 -49.65
C ASP A 182 23.06 -12.79 -50.88
N ASN A 183 22.71 -11.50 -50.73
CA ASN A 183 22.96 -10.51 -51.77
C ASN A 183 24.46 -10.23 -52.00
N ILE A 184 25.28 -10.24 -50.96
CA ILE A 184 26.74 -10.06 -51.08
C ILE A 184 27.36 -11.28 -51.77
N ARG A 185 26.91 -12.49 -51.44
CA ARG A 185 27.34 -13.71 -52.13
C ARG A 185 27.03 -13.72 -53.62
N SER A 186 25.81 -13.33 -53.98
CA SER A 186 25.42 -13.23 -55.40
C SER A 186 26.25 -12.14 -56.16
N PHE A 187 26.67 -11.09 -55.46
CA PHE A 187 27.58 -10.06 -56.01
C PHE A 187 29.00 -10.64 -56.27
N GLN A 188 29.49 -11.47 -55.34
CA GLN A 188 30.84 -12.11 -55.52
C GLN A 188 30.85 -13.14 -56.63
N GLU A 189 29.76 -13.89 -56.82
CA GLU A 189 29.62 -14.83 -57.96
C GLU A 189 29.57 -14.12 -59.33
N ILE A 190 28.91 -12.96 -59.39
CA ILE A 190 28.86 -12.15 -60.63
C ILE A 190 30.21 -11.55 -60.97
N GLN A 191 31.06 -11.21 -59.99
CA GLN A 191 32.39 -10.64 -60.20
C GLN A 191 33.42 -11.66 -60.61
N SER A 192 33.17 -12.96 -60.37
CA SER A 192 34.06 -14.03 -60.78
C SER A 192 33.79 -14.60 -62.20
N SER A 193 32.77 -14.09 -62.92
CA SER A 193 32.49 -14.53 -64.30
C SER A 193 32.95 -13.45 -65.30
N PRO A 194 33.65 -13.81 -66.41
CA PRO A 194 34.32 -12.89 -67.31
C PRO A 194 33.39 -11.99 -68.15
N ASP A 195 32.05 -12.20 -68.14
CA ASP A 195 31.07 -11.50 -69.02
C ASP A 195 30.21 -10.44 -68.31
N SER A 196 30.63 -9.89 -67.17
CA SER A 196 29.70 -9.17 -66.26
C SER A 196 29.78 -7.67 -66.25
N CYS A 197 30.28 -7.01 -67.30
CA CYS A 197 30.33 -5.55 -67.30
C CYS A 197 29.00 -4.84 -67.53
N VAL A 198 27.95 -5.54 -67.99
CA VAL A 198 26.65 -4.93 -68.39
C VAL A 198 25.58 -5.08 -67.29
N LYS A 199 25.69 -6.02 -66.37
CA LYS A 199 24.66 -6.26 -65.28
C LYS A 199 24.82 -5.41 -64.03
N CYS A 200 25.94 -4.70 -63.85
CA CYS A 200 26.16 -3.83 -62.71
C CYS A 200 25.28 -2.57 -62.69
N TYR A 201 24.85 -2.08 -63.79
CA TYR A 201 24.06 -0.82 -63.89
C TYR A 201 22.59 -0.97 -63.48
N THR A 202 22.00 -2.10 -63.66
CA THR A 202 20.56 -2.31 -63.36
C THR A 202 20.27 -2.63 -61.90
N MET A 203 21.26 -3.00 -61.08
CA MET A 203 21.06 -3.34 -59.70
C MET A 203 21.24 -2.18 -58.69
N PHE A 204 21.84 -1.08 -59.14
CA PHE A 204 22.08 0.11 -58.27
C PHE A 204 20.93 1.12 -58.32
N LEU A 205 20.06 1.07 -59.30
CA LEU A 205 18.96 2.03 -59.47
C LEU A 205 17.93 2.06 -58.32
N PRO A 206 17.52 0.94 -57.68
CA PRO A 206 16.54 1.01 -56.63
C PRO A 206 17.09 1.52 -55.30
N PHE A 207 18.42 1.46 -55.05
CA PHE A 207 19.03 1.96 -53.81
C PHE A 207 19.23 3.49 -53.78
N LEU A 208 19.29 4.13 -54.95
CA LEU A 208 19.40 5.58 -55.04
C LEU A 208 18.05 6.29 -54.84
N LEU A 209 16.92 5.63 -55.14
CA LEU A 209 15.59 6.19 -54.98
C LEU A 209 15.10 6.22 -53.53
N ILE A 210 15.59 5.33 -52.66
CA ILE A 210 15.18 5.28 -51.26
C ILE A 210 15.88 6.42 -50.43
N LYS A 211 16.94 7.01 -50.94
CA LYS A 211 17.70 8.04 -50.21
C LYS A 211 17.13 9.45 -50.34
N ILE A 212 16.18 9.67 -51.26
CA ILE A 212 15.60 11.00 -51.53
C ILE A 212 14.32 11.26 -50.72
N ASP A 213 13.60 10.22 -50.23
CA ASP A 213 12.36 10.39 -49.49
C ASP A 213 12.49 10.49 -47.96
N VAL A 214 13.72 10.51 -47.43
CA VAL A 214 14.00 10.66 -45.97
C VAL A 214 14.41 12.08 -45.58
N PHE A 215 14.61 12.98 -46.55
CA PHE A 215 15.00 14.38 -46.32
C PHE A 215 14.10 15.39 -47.05
N SER A 216 12.77 15.21 -46.91
CA SER A 216 11.83 16.28 -47.27
C SER A 216 10.77 16.41 -46.17
#